data_6d0cde73316a765195a2151054427c63
#
_entry.id   6d0cde73316a765195a2151054427c63
#
_cell.length_a   1.000
_cell.length_b   1.000
_cell.length_c   1.000
_cell.angle_alpha   90.00
_cell.angle_beta   90.00
_cell.angle_gamma   90.00
#
_symmetry.space_group_name_H-M   'P 1'
#
loop_
_entity.id
_entity.type
_entity.pdbx_description
1 polymer ?
#
loop_
_entity_poly.entity_id
_entity_poly.type
_entity_poly.pdbx_seq_one_letter_code
_entity_poly.pdbx_strand_id
1 'polypeptide(L)'
;MESTKHLLHPELQIMAESPIISEITDKNLNIVRQTLNDQRPPLADTEPFKVTREEVFACQEDGPDVRCLLYVPKSIEKSKCAAYLHIHGGGYILGSPEGSDLQNLVTASKLGIVILSVDYRLAPENPIPAPLDDCYAALGWLHENSDRLSIDRSRIGIGGESAG
;
A
#
# COMPACT_ATOMS: atom_id res chain seq x y z
N MET A 1 18.87 26.37 13.41
CA MET A 1 19.54 25.52 12.42
C MET A 1 19.51 26.28 11.10
N GLU A 2 20.65 26.38 10.41
CA GLU A 2 20.70 26.95 9.05
C GLU A 2 19.91 26.07 8.10
N SER A 3 19.17 26.71 7.19
CA SER A 3 18.40 26.02 6.16
C SER A 3 19.30 25.28 5.19
N THR A 4 19.10 23.99 4.97
CA THR A 4 19.80 23.17 3.99
C THR A 4 19.20 23.23 2.58
N LYS A 5 18.24 24.13 2.33
CA LYS A 5 17.57 24.30 1.02
C LYS A 5 18.54 24.52 -0.13
N HIS A 6 19.66 25.19 0.13
CA HIS A 6 20.71 25.46 -0.87
C HIS A 6 21.43 24.21 -1.38
N LEU A 7 21.31 23.07 -0.66
CA LEU A 7 21.89 21.79 -1.06
C LEU A 7 20.98 20.99 -2.02
N LEU A 8 19.72 21.41 -2.19
CA LEU A 8 18.79 20.74 -3.08
C LEU A 8 19.09 21.11 -4.54
N HIS A 9 18.97 20.10 -5.43
CA HIS A 9 18.95 20.36 -6.86
C HIS A 9 17.84 21.36 -7.22
N PRO A 10 18.05 22.31 -8.15
CA PRO A 10 17.05 23.35 -8.47
C PRO A 10 15.63 22.79 -8.74
N GLU A 11 15.53 21.65 -9.44
CA GLU A 11 14.24 20.99 -9.73
C GLU A 11 13.51 20.46 -8.48
N LEU A 12 14.23 20.23 -7.37
CA LEU A 12 13.67 19.74 -6.12
C LEU A 12 13.35 20.88 -5.12
N GLN A 13 13.74 22.12 -5.41
CA GLN A 13 13.53 23.24 -4.49
C GLN A 13 12.06 23.52 -4.23
N ILE A 14 11.19 23.31 -5.23
CA ILE A 14 9.73 23.43 -5.08
C ILE A 14 9.17 22.49 -4.02
N MET A 15 9.77 21.30 -3.86
CA MET A 15 9.34 20.35 -2.81
C MET A 15 9.69 20.83 -1.41
N ALA A 16 10.76 21.62 -1.28
CA ALA A 16 11.14 22.22 0.01
C ALA A 16 10.27 23.43 0.42
N GLU A 17 9.49 23.96 -0.51
CA GLU A 17 8.53 25.04 -0.27
C GLU A 17 7.11 24.53 0.01
N SER A 18 6.85 23.26 -0.34
CA SER A 18 5.61 22.59 0.03
C SER A 18 5.50 22.57 1.56
N PRO A 19 4.34 22.87 2.14
CA PRO A 19 4.11 22.72 3.56
C PRO A 19 4.00 21.26 3.94
N ILE A 20 5.06 20.49 3.63
CA ILE A 20 5.20 19.13 4.12
C ILE A 20 5.33 19.26 5.63
N ILE A 21 4.42 18.65 6.30
CA ILE A 21 4.24 18.43 7.71
C ILE A 21 5.56 18.63 8.45
N SER A 22 5.74 19.81 9.03
CA SER A 22 7.02 20.20 9.65
C SER A 22 7.34 19.36 10.87
N GLU A 23 6.32 18.86 11.56
CA GLU A 23 6.44 18.00 12.74
C GLU A 23 5.12 17.27 12.97
N ILE A 24 5.16 15.94 13.10
CA ILE A 24 4.03 15.11 13.50
C ILE A 24 4.13 14.86 15.00
N THR A 25 3.09 15.21 15.72
CA THR A 25 2.95 15.02 17.16
C THR A 25 1.64 14.31 17.46
N ASP A 26 1.49 13.76 18.66
CA ASP A 26 0.21 13.17 19.12
C ASP A 26 -0.96 14.14 19.01
N LYS A 27 -0.69 15.45 19.12
CA LYS A 27 -1.73 16.48 19.09
C LYS A 27 -2.25 16.81 17.70
N ASN A 28 -1.44 16.60 16.66
CA ASN A 28 -1.80 16.96 15.28
C ASN A 28 -1.92 15.74 14.35
N LEU A 29 -1.61 14.54 14.80
CA LEU A 29 -1.59 13.33 13.95
C LEU A 29 -2.91 13.12 13.20
N ASN A 30 -4.06 13.27 13.89
CA ASN A 30 -5.37 13.09 13.26
C ASN A 30 -5.66 14.18 12.21
N ILE A 31 -5.23 15.41 12.46
CA ILE A 31 -5.35 16.52 11.49
C ILE A 31 -4.50 16.21 10.25
N VAL A 32 -3.28 15.74 10.47
CA VAL A 32 -2.37 15.33 9.39
C VAL A 32 -2.96 14.21 8.57
N ARG A 33 -3.47 13.15 9.21
CA ARG A 33 -4.13 12.03 8.53
C ARG A 33 -5.33 12.49 7.69
N GLN A 34 -6.18 13.36 8.28
CA GLN A 34 -7.33 13.92 7.58
C GLN A 34 -6.89 14.73 6.37
N THR A 35 -5.92 15.65 6.54
CA THR A 35 -5.40 16.47 5.45
C THR A 35 -4.85 15.62 4.29
N LEU A 36 -4.08 14.58 4.60
CA LEU A 36 -3.54 13.66 3.59
C LEU A 36 -4.65 12.88 2.88
N ASN A 37 -5.68 12.46 3.60
CA ASN A 37 -6.83 11.79 3.02
C ASN A 37 -7.63 12.71 2.10
N ASP A 38 -7.87 13.97 2.52
CA ASP A 38 -8.61 14.97 1.74
C ASP A 38 -7.86 15.38 0.46
N GLN A 39 -6.54 15.38 0.51
CA GLN A 39 -5.67 15.68 -0.64
C GLN A 39 -5.41 14.49 -1.55
N ARG A 40 -5.84 13.29 -1.14
CA ARG A 40 -5.65 12.09 -1.96
C ARG A 40 -6.46 12.19 -3.24
N PRO A 41 -5.86 11.91 -4.41
CA PRO A 41 -6.62 11.81 -5.64
C PRO A 41 -7.63 10.65 -5.54
N PRO A 42 -8.75 10.73 -6.26
CA PRO A 42 -9.67 9.60 -6.35
C PRO A 42 -8.95 8.38 -6.93
N LEU A 43 -9.44 7.19 -6.59
CA LEU A 43 -8.92 5.95 -7.15
C LEU A 43 -8.94 5.99 -8.67
N ALA A 44 -7.86 5.55 -9.30
CA ALA A 44 -7.72 5.56 -10.74
C ALA A 44 -8.71 4.60 -11.43
N ASP A 45 -9.11 4.93 -12.67
CA ASP A 45 -9.86 4.01 -13.52
C ASP A 45 -9.00 2.77 -13.84
N THR A 46 -9.58 1.59 -13.70
CA THR A 46 -8.89 0.31 -13.91
C THR A 46 -8.85 -0.12 -15.37
N GLU A 47 -9.79 0.36 -16.21
CA GLU A 47 -9.94 -0.09 -17.60
C GLU A 47 -8.71 0.16 -18.48
N PRO A 48 -8.03 1.33 -18.42
CA PRO A 48 -6.82 1.56 -19.20
C PRO A 48 -5.69 0.57 -18.90
N PHE A 49 -5.67 0.05 -17.68
CA PHE A 49 -4.65 -0.89 -17.21
C PHE A 49 -5.01 -2.36 -17.49
N LYS A 50 -6.26 -2.65 -17.84
CA LYS A 50 -6.80 -4.02 -17.98
C LYS A 50 -6.56 -4.85 -16.70
N VAL A 51 -6.81 -4.24 -15.56
CA VAL A 51 -6.70 -4.81 -14.22
C VAL A 51 -8.08 -4.71 -13.57
N THR A 52 -8.48 -5.70 -12.78
CA THR A 52 -9.58 -5.54 -11.83
C THR A 52 -9.02 -5.12 -10.49
N ARG A 53 -9.74 -4.24 -9.78
CA ARG A 53 -9.45 -3.88 -8.39
C ARG A 53 -10.67 -4.19 -7.56
N GLU A 54 -10.48 -4.93 -6.49
CA GLU A 54 -11.54 -5.29 -5.53
C GLU A 54 -11.03 -5.19 -4.10
N GLU A 55 -11.94 -4.94 -3.18
CA GLU A 55 -11.66 -4.99 -1.76
C GLU A 55 -11.85 -6.41 -1.27
N VAL A 56 -10.90 -6.91 -0.49
CA VAL A 56 -10.93 -8.23 0.13
C VAL A 56 -10.51 -8.13 1.58
N PHE A 57 -10.84 -9.15 2.37
CA PHE A 57 -10.53 -9.20 3.78
C PHE A 57 -9.75 -10.48 4.11
N ALA A 58 -8.58 -10.30 4.73
CA ALA A 58 -7.77 -11.40 5.23
C ALA A 58 -8.13 -11.65 6.70
N CYS A 59 -8.69 -12.82 6.97
CA CYS A 59 -9.04 -13.21 8.34
C CYS A 59 -7.80 -13.57 9.14
N GLN A 60 -7.81 -13.30 10.43
CA GLN A 60 -6.81 -13.73 11.40
C GLN A 60 -7.49 -14.26 12.65
N GLU A 61 -6.83 -15.22 13.35
CA GLU A 61 -7.41 -15.89 14.51
C GLU A 61 -7.59 -14.95 15.71
N ASP A 62 -6.60 -14.09 15.97
CA ASP A 62 -6.52 -13.22 17.13
C ASP A 62 -6.52 -11.72 16.73
N GLY A 63 -7.51 -11.29 15.95
CA GLY A 63 -7.60 -9.89 15.54
C GLY A 63 -8.77 -9.62 14.59
N PRO A 64 -8.95 -8.35 14.19
CA PRO A 64 -9.96 -8.00 13.20
C PRO A 64 -9.52 -8.47 11.82
N ASP A 65 -10.49 -8.70 10.93
CA ASP A 65 -10.21 -8.93 9.52
C ASP A 65 -9.45 -7.75 8.92
N VAL A 66 -8.40 -8.07 8.15
CA VAL A 66 -7.52 -7.08 7.54
C VAL A 66 -8.03 -6.75 6.15
N ARG A 67 -8.42 -5.50 5.97
CA ARG A 67 -8.82 -4.97 4.66
C ARG A 67 -7.61 -4.93 3.73
N CYS A 68 -7.81 -5.33 2.48
CA CYS A 68 -6.79 -5.25 1.43
C CYS A 68 -7.41 -4.81 0.11
N LEU A 69 -6.62 -4.15 -0.75
CA LEU A 69 -6.95 -3.94 -2.15
C LEU A 69 -6.24 -4.98 -3.01
N LEU A 70 -7.03 -5.78 -3.72
CA LEU A 70 -6.55 -6.82 -4.63
C LEU A 70 -6.60 -6.32 -6.07
N TYR A 71 -5.47 -6.42 -6.78
CA TYR A 71 -5.31 -6.06 -8.18
C TYR A 71 -5.01 -7.30 -9.01
N VAL A 72 -5.89 -7.64 -9.94
CA VAL A 72 -5.77 -8.84 -10.79
C VAL A 72 -5.76 -8.43 -12.27
N PRO A 73 -4.66 -8.66 -13.00
CA PRO A 73 -4.63 -8.42 -14.44
C PRO A 73 -5.62 -9.30 -15.19
N LYS A 74 -6.37 -8.73 -16.11
CA LYS A 74 -7.34 -9.47 -16.95
C LYS A 74 -6.66 -10.50 -17.90
N SER A 75 -5.33 -10.46 -18.02
CA SER A 75 -4.55 -11.35 -18.88
C SER A 75 -4.17 -12.71 -18.26
N ILE A 76 -4.48 -12.94 -16.98
CA ILE A 76 -4.04 -14.15 -16.22
C ILE A 76 -4.80 -15.43 -16.59
N GLU A 77 -5.67 -15.42 -17.59
CA GLU A 77 -6.59 -16.53 -17.89
C GLU A 77 -5.95 -17.88 -18.25
N LYS A 78 -4.62 -18.00 -18.47
CA LYS A 78 -4.03 -19.24 -19.05
C LYS A 78 -2.75 -19.78 -18.39
N SER A 79 -2.13 -19.10 -17.44
CA SER A 79 -0.91 -19.57 -16.77
C SER A 79 -0.80 -19.03 -15.36
N LYS A 80 -0.16 -19.81 -14.47
CA LYS A 80 0.13 -19.31 -13.12
C LYS A 80 1.05 -18.09 -13.19
N CYS A 81 0.69 -17.01 -12.50
CA CYS A 81 1.45 -15.77 -12.42
C CYS A 81 2.19 -15.64 -11.09
N ALA A 82 3.09 -14.68 -10.99
CA ALA A 82 3.64 -14.24 -9.70
C ALA A 82 2.64 -13.36 -8.96
N ALA A 83 2.86 -13.20 -7.66
CA ALA A 83 2.12 -12.26 -6.85
C ALA A 83 3.04 -11.41 -5.96
N TYR A 84 2.54 -10.27 -5.52
CA TYR A 84 3.27 -9.32 -4.71
C TYR A 84 2.38 -8.79 -3.59
N LEU A 85 2.81 -8.99 -2.33
CA LEU A 85 2.23 -8.31 -1.19
C LEU A 85 2.85 -6.92 -1.09
N HIS A 86 2.06 -5.90 -1.32
CA HIS A 86 2.45 -4.51 -1.22
C HIS A 86 2.10 -3.95 0.17
N ILE A 87 3.10 -3.37 0.84
CA ILE A 87 2.99 -2.74 2.15
C ILE A 87 3.30 -1.26 2.00
N HIS A 88 2.31 -0.40 2.23
CA HIS A 88 2.49 1.04 2.06
C HIS A 88 3.40 1.67 3.11
N GLY A 89 4.09 2.76 2.75
CA GLY A 89 4.88 3.58 3.67
C GLY A 89 4.00 4.45 4.58
N GLY A 90 4.65 5.23 5.44
CA GLY A 90 3.96 6.17 6.33
C GLY A 90 4.41 6.10 7.79
N GLY A 91 5.57 5.51 8.07
CA GLY A 91 6.16 5.48 9.42
C GLY A 91 5.32 4.73 10.45
N TYR A 92 4.49 3.79 10.03
CA TYR A 92 3.50 3.05 10.83
C TYR A 92 2.35 3.91 11.38
N ILE A 93 2.35 5.21 11.15
CA ILE A 93 1.35 6.14 11.69
C ILE A 93 0.50 6.82 10.61
N LEU A 94 0.87 6.69 9.35
CA LEU A 94 0.21 7.28 8.19
C LEU A 94 0.05 6.26 7.06
N GLY A 95 -0.71 6.67 6.04
CA GLY A 95 -0.85 5.92 4.79
C GLY A 95 -2.06 5.01 4.75
N SER A 96 -2.28 4.45 3.58
CA SER A 96 -3.27 3.43 3.28
C SER A 96 -3.02 2.87 1.88
N PRO A 97 -3.60 1.72 1.50
CA PRO A 97 -3.40 1.11 0.19
C PRO A 97 -3.81 2.01 -0.98
N GLU A 98 -4.77 2.92 -0.78
CA GLU A 98 -5.20 3.88 -1.81
C GLU A 98 -4.09 4.86 -2.21
N GLY A 99 -3.15 5.16 -1.31
CA GLY A 99 -2.01 6.04 -1.61
C GLY A 99 -1.11 5.51 -2.73
N SER A 100 -1.08 4.20 -2.91
CA SER A 100 -0.28 3.51 -3.93
C SER A 100 -1.13 2.92 -5.07
N ASP A 101 -2.41 3.29 -5.18
CA ASP A 101 -3.37 2.69 -6.12
C ASP A 101 -2.87 2.73 -7.57
N LEU A 102 -2.51 3.90 -8.07
CA LEU A 102 -2.03 4.05 -9.46
C LEU A 102 -0.75 3.25 -9.70
N GLN A 103 0.18 3.24 -8.74
CA GLN A 103 1.42 2.48 -8.83
C GLN A 103 1.14 0.98 -8.90
N ASN A 104 0.22 0.47 -8.08
CA ASN A 104 -0.19 -0.93 -8.08
C ASN A 104 -0.89 -1.33 -9.37
N LEU A 105 -1.78 -0.49 -9.92
CA LEU A 105 -2.41 -0.71 -11.23
C LEU A 105 -1.38 -0.81 -12.36
N VAL A 106 -0.45 0.16 -12.41
CA VAL A 106 0.63 0.16 -13.42
C VAL A 106 1.51 -1.08 -13.31
N THR A 107 1.88 -1.44 -12.08
CA THR A 107 2.77 -2.59 -11.83
C THR A 107 2.07 -3.90 -12.17
N ALA A 108 0.83 -4.11 -11.70
CA ALA A 108 0.04 -5.28 -12.02
C ALA A 108 -0.14 -5.45 -13.54
N SER A 109 -0.48 -4.35 -14.23
CA SER A 109 -0.67 -4.34 -15.69
C SER A 109 0.61 -4.68 -16.45
N LYS A 110 1.73 -4.00 -16.11
CA LYS A 110 3.00 -4.14 -16.86
C LYS A 110 3.68 -5.49 -16.64
N LEU A 111 3.62 -6.00 -15.41
CA LEU A 111 4.31 -7.24 -15.05
C LEU A 111 3.42 -8.48 -15.16
N GLY A 112 2.10 -8.31 -15.32
CA GLY A 112 1.15 -9.42 -15.36
C GLY A 112 1.11 -10.21 -14.05
N ILE A 113 1.20 -9.52 -12.90
CA ILE A 113 1.22 -10.12 -11.57
C ILE A 113 0.01 -9.71 -10.76
N VAL A 114 -0.42 -10.57 -9.83
CA VAL A 114 -1.41 -10.20 -8.82
C VAL A 114 -0.73 -9.35 -7.75
N ILE A 115 -1.39 -8.28 -7.32
CA ILE A 115 -0.92 -7.45 -6.18
C ILE A 115 -2.01 -7.44 -5.11
N LEU A 116 -1.60 -7.68 -3.86
CA LEU A 116 -2.41 -7.48 -2.67
C LEU A 116 -1.81 -6.33 -1.86
N SER A 117 -2.51 -5.20 -1.74
CA SER A 117 -2.05 -4.04 -0.97
C SER A 117 -2.78 -4.01 0.37
N VAL A 118 -2.03 -4.17 1.44
CA VAL A 118 -2.60 -4.33 2.79
C VAL A 118 -2.88 -2.99 3.46
N ASP A 119 -4.05 -2.88 4.09
CA ASP A 119 -4.47 -1.76 4.95
C ASP A 119 -4.18 -2.12 6.41
N TYR A 120 -2.91 -2.16 6.76
CA TYR A 120 -2.48 -2.56 8.09
C TYR A 120 -2.85 -1.50 9.15
N ARG A 121 -3.17 -1.93 10.36
CA ARG A 121 -3.50 -1.06 11.49
C ARG A 121 -2.34 -0.15 11.84
N LEU A 122 -2.66 1.11 12.12
CA LEU A 122 -1.67 2.16 12.39
C LEU A 122 -1.50 2.41 13.89
N ALA A 123 -0.28 2.76 14.27
CA ALA A 123 0.05 3.32 15.57
C ALA A 123 -0.37 4.81 15.64
N PRO A 124 -0.59 5.38 16.81
CA PRO A 124 -0.44 4.77 18.15
C PRO A 124 -1.61 3.90 18.59
N GLU A 125 -2.75 3.93 17.87
CA GLU A 125 -3.97 3.19 18.24
C GLU A 125 -3.72 1.68 18.29
N ASN A 126 -2.90 1.19 17.37
CA ASN A 126 -2.51 -0.21 17.27
C ASN A 126 -0.97 -0.32 17.20
N PRO A 127 -0.29 -0.42 18.36
CA PRO A 127 1.17 -0.50 18.39
C PRO A 127 1.67 -1.84 17.82
N ILE A 128 2.98 -1.95 17.60
CA ILE A 128 3.62 -3.21 17.24
C ILE A 128 3.28 -4.26 18.33
N PRO A 129 2.88 -5.51 17.94
CA PRO A 129 3.06 -6.12 16.64
C PRO A 129 1.85 -5.98 15.66
N ALA A 130 0.76 -5.31 16.02
CA ALA A 130 -0.49 -5.30 15.24
C ALA A 130 -0.31 -5.02 13.72
N PRO A 131 0.49 -4.01 13.26
CA PRO A 131 0.74 -3.81 11.84
C PRO A 131 1.43 -5.01 11.17
N LEU A 132 2.32 -5.68 11.88
CA LEU A 132 3.05 -6.85 11.38
C LEU A 132 2.12 -8.07 11.27
N ASP A 133 1.27 -8.27 12.27
CA ASP A 133 0.27 -9.36 12.28
C ASP A 133 -0.69 -9.21 11.10
N ASP A 134 -1.13 -7.98 10.79
CA ASP A 134 -1.97 -7.68 9.65
C ASP A 134 -1.27 -8.00 8.31
N CYS A 135 -0.02 -7.63 8.16
CA CYS A 135 0.76 -7.97 6.97
C CYS A 135 0.95 -9.49 6.83
N TYR A 136 1.14 -10.19 7.93
CA TYR A 136 1.27 -11.65 7.94
C TYR A 136 -0.05 -12.34 7.58
N ALA A 137 -1.18 -11.86 8.10
CA ALA A 137 -2.50 -12.34 7.72
C ALA A 137 -2.78 -12.14 6.22
N ALA A 138 -2.44 -10.96 5.68
CA ALA A 138 -2.57 -10.67 4.25
C ALA A 138 -1.70 -11.61 3.39
N LEU A 139 -0.48 -11.92 3.82
CA LEU A 139 0.38 -12.89 3.14
C LEU A 139 -0.22 -14.30 3.15
N GLY A 140 -0.73 -14.75 4.30
CA GLY A 140 -1.44 -16.01 4.45
C GLY A 140 -2.62 -16.10 3.50
N TRP A 141 -3.47 -15.06 3.48
CA TRP A 141 -4.61 -14.98 2.58
C TRP A 141 -4.20 -15.09 1.09
N LEU A 142 -3.13 -14.39 0.68
CA LEU A 142 -2.62 -14.44 -0.69
C LEU A 142 -2.14 -15.85 -1.07
N HIS A 143 -1.46 -16.53 -0.15
CA HIS A 143 -1.01 -17.90 -0.33
C HIS A 143 -2.18 -18.90 -0.42
N GLU A 144 -3.18 -18.79 0.45
CA GLU A 144 -4.36 -19.65 0.49
C GLU A 144 -5.24 -19.49 -0.76
N ASN A 145 -5.38 -18.26 -1.27
CA ASN A 145 -6.15 -17.95 -2.46
C ASN A 145 -5.39 -18.13 -3.78
N SER A 146 -4.16 -18.68 -3.74
CA SER A 146 -3.29 -18.80 -4.91
C SER A 146 -3.93 -19.58 -6.05
N ASP A 147 -4.65 -20.67 -5.77
CA ASP A 147 -5.29 -21.47 -6.82
C ASP A 147 -6.46 -20.72 -7.47
N ARG A 148 -7.28 -20.02 -6.67
CA ARG A 148 -8.38 -19.17 -7.16
C ARG A 148 -7.88 -18.03 -8.03
N LEU A 149 -6.74 -17.44 -7.69
CA LEU A 149 -6.14 -16.29 -8.37
C LEU A 149 -5.12 -16.69 -9.45
N SER A 150 -4.94 -17.99 -9.72
CA SER A 150 -3.93 -18.52 -10.64
C SER A 150 -2.51 -18.04 -10.29
N ILE A 151 -2.17 -18.00 -9.00
CA ILE A 151 -0.84 -17.64 -8.51
C ILE A 151 0.04 -18.88 -8.39
N ASP A 152 1.30 -18.74 -8.77
CA ASP A 152 2.36 -19.70 -8.45
C ASP A 152 2.87 -19.38 -7.03
N ARG A 153 2.57 -20.28 -6.07
CA ARG A 153 2.96 -20.11 -4.66
C ARG A 153 4.47 -19.94 -4.45
N SER A 154 5.29 -20.44 -5.37
CA SER A 154 6.75 -20.27 -5.31
C SER A 154 7.22 -18.89 -5.78
N ARG A 155 6.32 -18.07 -6.32
CA ARG A 155 6.60 -16.73 -6.86
C ARG A 155 5.78 -15.65 -6.18
N ILE A 156 5.66 -15.71 -4.86
CA ILE A 156 5.06 -14.67 -4.04
C ILE A 156 6.19 -13.84 -3.45
N GLY A 157 6.22 -12.56 -3.79
CA GLY A 157 7.16 -11.58 -3.24
C GLY A 157 6.47 -10.64 -2.25
N ILE A 158 7.26 -10.03 -1.37
CA ILE A 158 6.82 -9.03 -0.40
C ILE A 158 7.70 -7.80 -0.54
N GLY A 159 7.13 -6.64 -0.40
CA GLY A 159 7.88 -5.39 -0.31
C GLY A 159 6.97 -4.17 -0.17
N GLY A 160 7.60 -3.03 -0.02
CA GLY A 160 6.91 -1.76 0.18
C GLY A 160 7.87 -0.59 0.16
N GLU A 161 7.38 0.59 0.55
CA GLU A 161 8.17 1.82 0.59
C GLU A 161 8.38 2.28 2.03
N SER A 162 9.59 2.77 2.35
CA SER A 162 9.92 3.37 3.65
C SER A 162 9.70 2.38 4.81
N ALA A 163 8.62 2.55 5.58
CA ALA A 163 8.26 1.68 6.71
C ALA A 163 7.55 0.38 6.28
N GLY A 164 7.12 0.32 5.03
CA GLY A 164 6.48 -0.84 4.45
C GLY A 164 7.46 -1.94 4.06
#